data_966fd599a48cffc36d5a21c089493acf
#
_entry.id   966fd599a48cffc36d5a21c089493acf
#
_cell.length_a   1.000
_cell.length_b   1.000
_cell.length_c   1.000
_cell.angle_alpha   90.00
_cell.angle_beta   90.00
_cell.angle_gamma   90.00
#
_symmetry.space_group_name_H-M   'P 1'
#
loop_
_entity.id
_entity.type
_entity.pdbx_description
1 polymer ?
#
loop_
_entity_poly.entity_id
_entity_poly.type
_entity_poly.pdbx_seq_one_letter_code
_entity_poly.pdbx_strand_id
1 'polypeptide(L)'
;PAATPSLTHGRLAALRDAGLDQVAFSIDGPDAASHDAFRQTPGAFDRVISGVKWAQELGLNIQINTCLAAWNFADYDKIEALVRSLPITFWEFFFLIPVGRGTQLGGLEPSQFEEVFEKLWKLSRQEDFVVKLTEGQHFRRFVMQKEAAAGAGAAARTEHAVARSASLRAGIRLPKRAVNAGDGFMFIDHLGGICPSGFLPEVRGNVRKDRIAKIYQEDEFFLKLRDHDKLIGRCGACEFKQICGGSRARAYAITGNVWET
;
A
#
# COMPACT_ATOMS: atom_id res chain seq x y z
N PRO A 1 -10.62 -1.07 -6.49
CA PRO A 1 -10.49 -2.42 -7.02
C PRO A 1 -11.69 -2.79 -7.87
N ALA A 2 -11.40 -3.09 -9.12
CA ALA A 2 -12.42 -3.10 -10.18
C ALA A 2 -13.01 -4.49 -10.48
N ALA A 3 -12.80 -5.51 -9.63
CA ALA A 3 -13.26 -6.88 -9.88
C ALA A 3 -14.76 -7.11 -9.53
N THR A 4 -15.62 -6.16 -9.84
CA THR A 4 -17.06 -6.30 -9.64
C THR A 4 -17.74 -6.92 -10.88
N PRO A 5 -18.86 -7.64 -10.71
CA PRO A 5 -19.65 -8.11 -11.86
C PRO A 5 -20.11 -7.00 -12.82
N SER A 6 -20.11 -5.76 -12.33
CA SER A 6 -20.48 -4.60 -13.13
C SER A 6 -19.35 -4.05 -13.99
N LEU A 7 -18.11 -4.52 -13.85
CA LEU A 7 -17.00 -4.13 -14.70
C LEU A 7 -17.15 -4.82 -16.07
N THR A 8 -17.23 -4.01 -17.12
CA THR A 8 -17.24 -4.46 -18.50
C THR A 8 -16.27 -3.62 -19.31
N HIS A 9 -15.85 -4.11 -20.48
CA HIS A 9 -15.02 -3.36 -21.41
C HIS A 9 -15.62 -1.99 -21.74
N GLY A 10 -16.91 -1.94 -22.07
CA GLY A 10 -17.59 -0.67 -22.41
C GLY A 10 -17.62 0.35 -21.26
N ARG A 11 -17.80 -0.12 -20.02
CA ARG A 11 -17.73 0.78 -18.86
C ARG A 11 -16.32 1.29 -18.63
N LEU A 12 -15.31 0.45 -18.79
CA LEU A 12 -13.92 0.87 -18.63
C LEU A 12 -13.52 1.87 -19.73
N ALA A 13 -13.99 1.65 -20.96
CA ALA A 13 -13.80 2.58 -22.06
C ALA A 13 -14.46 3.95 -21.78
N ALA A 14 -15.71 3.96 -21.29
CA ALA A 14 -16.38 5.20 -20.91
C ALA A 14 -15.66 5.96 -19.78
N LEU A 15 -15.09 5.25 -18.81
CA LEU A 15 -14.27 5.87 -17.75
C LEU A 15 -12.98 6.48 -18.32
N ARG A 16 -12.29 5.78 -19.23
CA ARG A 16 -11.13 6.32 -19.95
C ARG A 16 -11.48 7.60 -20.70
N ASP A 17 -12.59 7.58 -21.43
CA ASP A 17 -13.06 8.74 -22.23
C ASP A 17 -13.46 9.92 -21.33
N ALA A 18 -13.86 9.65 -20.10
CA ALA A 18 -14.07 10.65 -19.05
C ALA A 18 -12.79 11.13 -18.33
N GLY A 19 -11.61 10.64 -18.74
CA GLY A 19 -10.30 11.08 -18.20
C GLY A 19 -9.69 10.15 -17.16
N LEU A 20 -10.09 8.88 -17.08
CA LEU A 20 -9.42 7.89 -16.23
C LEU A 20 -8.04 7.55 -16.81
N ASP A 21 -6.98 7.79 -16.05
CA ASP A 21 -5.60 7.48 -16.44
C ASP A 21 -5.09 6.14 -15.93
N GLN A 22 -5.64 5.67 -14.81
CA GLN A 22 -5.16 4.47 -14.13
C GLN A 22 -6.32 3.68 -13.51
N VAL A 23 -6.20 2.36 -13.55
CA VAL A 23 -7.12 1.44 -12.88
C VAL A 23 -6.35 0.46 -12.00
N ALA A 24 -6.90 0.14 -10.82
CA ALA A 24 -6.32 -0.85 -9.91
C ALA A 24 -7.19 -2.10 -9.83
N PHE A 25 -6.54 -3.26 -9.86
CA PHE A 25 -7.13 -4.57 -9.62
C PHE A 25 -6.46 -5.24 -8.44
N SER A 26 -7.14 -6.19 -7.80
CA SER A 26 -6.53 -6.93 -6.69
C SER A 26 -6.27 -8.38 -7.11
N ILE A 27 -5.06 -8.88 -6.81
CA ILE A 27 -4.65 -10.28 -6.93
C ILE A 27 -4.03 -10.69 -5.61
N ASP A 28 -4.67 -11.62 -4.87
CA ASP A 28 -4.21 -12.06 -3.55
C ASP A 28 -3.88 -13.55 -3.50
N GLY A 29 -4.09 -14.25 -4.61
CA GLY A 29 -3.73 -15.65 -4.82
C GLY A 29 -3.23 -15.88 -6.23
N PRO A 30 -2.45 -16.94 -6.46
CA PRO A 30 -1.85 -17.23 -7.77
C PRO A 30 -2.86 -17.79 -8.80
N ASP A 31 -4.04 -18.20 -8.35
CA ASP A 31 -5.06 -18.85 -9.17
C ASP A 31 -6.48 -18.50 -8.71
N ALA A 32 -7.47 -18.94 -9.46
CA ALA A 32 -8.88 -18.70 -9.16
C ALA A 32 -9.31 -19.31 -7.83
N ALA A 33 -8.83 -20.50 -7.49
CA ALA A 33 -9.26 -21.21 -6.28
C ALA A 33 -8.83 -20.42 -5.03
N SER A 34 -7.58 -20.02 -4.94
CA SER A 34 -7.04 -19.27 -3.81
C SER A 34 -7.55 -17.82 -3.75
N HIS A 35 -7.55 -17.12 -4.90
CA HIS A 35 -8.00 -15.73 -4.95
C HIS A 35 -9.50 -15.59 -4.61
N ASP A 36 -10.36 -16.42 -5.22
CA ASP A 36 -11.80 -16.36 -5.02
C ASP A 36 -12.18 -16.74 -3.59
N ALA A 37 -11.49 -17.72 -2.99
CA ALA A 37 -11.65 -18.09 -1.58
C ALA A 37 -11.32 -16.92 -0.65
N PHE A 38 -10.20 -16.22 -0.87
CA PHE A 38 -9.83 -15.04 -0.09
C PHE A 38 -10.87 -13.92 -0.23
N ARG A 39 -11.31 -13.64 -1.44
CA ARG A 39 -12.31 -12.60 -1.74
C ARG A 39 -13.75 -13.02 -1.38
N GLN A 40 -13.99 -14.30 -1.12
CA GLN A 40 -15.32 -14.86 -0.93
C GLN A 40 -16.27 -14.52 -2.10
N THR A 41 -15.73 -14.54 -3.31
CA THR A 41 -16.46 -14.11 -4.51
C THR A 41 -16.07 -14.99 -5.70
N PRO A 42 -16.87 -16.02 -6.03
CA PRO A 42 -16.60 -16.89 -7.17
C PRO A 42 -16.43 -16.11 -8.47
N GLY A 43 -15.43 -16.48 -9.27
CA GLY A 43 -15.08 -15.86 -10.54
C GLY A 43 -14.46 -14.45 -10.40
N ALA A 44 -14.02 -14.03 -9.20
CA ALA A 44 -13.33 -12.76 -9.03
C ALA A 44 -11.99 -12.74 -9.77
N PHE A 45 -11.24 -13.83 -9.74
CA PHE A 45 -9.95 -13.96 -10.43
C PHE A 45 -10.09 -13.75 -11.94
N ASP A 46 -11.01 -14.48 -12.58
CA ASP A 46 -11.22 -14.38 -14.04
C ASP A 46 -11.67 -12.98 -14.47
N ARG A 47 -12.48 -12.32 -13.63
CA ARG A 47 -12.87 -10.91 -13.85
C ARG A 47 -11.69 -9.96 -13.73
N VAL A 48 -10.77 -10.20 -12.82
CA VAL A 48 -9.52 -9.42 -12.71
C VAL A 48 -8.68 -9.59 -13.97
N ILE A 49 -8.42 -10.82 -14.39
CA ILE A 49 -7.61 -11.11 -15.60
C ILE A 49 -8.25 -10.48 -16.84
N SER A 50 -9.58 -10.61 -17.00
CA SER A 50 -10.31 -9.95 -18.08
C SER A 50 -10.20 -8.41 -17.99
N GLY A 51 -10.34 -7.84 -16.80
CA GLY A 51 -10.21 -6.40 -16.57
C GLY A 51 -8.82 -5.85 -16.90
N VAL A 52 -7.76 -6.59 -16.54
CA VAL A 52 -6.37 -6.26 -16.90
C VAL A 52 -6.20 -6.24 -18.43
N LYS A 53 -6.73 -7.25 -19.12
CA LYS A 53 -6.69 -7.31 -20.58
C LYS A 53 -7.42 -6.10 -21.22
N TRP A 54 -8.62 -5.78 -20.77
CA TRP A 54 -9.36 -4.62 -21.26
C TRP A 54 -8.66 -3.29 -20.98
N ALA A 55 -8.05 -3.16 -19.79
CA ALA A 55 -7.29 -1.95 -19.45
C ALA A 55 -6.07 -1.78 -20.36
N GLN A 56 -5.37 -2.88 -20.68
CA GLN A 56 -4.26 -2.87 -21.63
C GLN A 56 -4.72 -2.45 -23.03
N GLU A 57 -5.80 -3.04 -23.55
CA GLU A 57 -6.39 -2.70 -24.85
C GLU A 57 -6.78 -1.21 -24.95
N LEU A 58 -7.20 -0.63 -23.81
CA LEU A 58 -7.60 0.77 -23.69
C LEU A 58 -6.45 1.72 -23.41
N GLY A 59 -5.21 1.24 -23.25
CA GLY A 59 -4.02 2.06 -22.98
C GLY A 59 -3.99 2.67 -21.57
N LEU A 60 -4.73 2.11 -20.59
CA LEU A 60 -4.74 2.57 -19.21
C LEU A 60 -3.51 2.07 -18.46
N ASN A 61 -3.00 2.88 -17.52
CA ASN A 61 -2.04 2.41 -16.54
C ASN A 61 -2.70 1.40 -15.60
N ILE A 62 -2.02 0.27 -15.37
CA ILE A 62 -2.57 -0.84 -14.59
C ILE A 62 -1.81 -0.96 -13.28
N GLN A 63 -2.55 -0.93 -12.18
CA GLN A 63 -2.02 -1.24 -10.86
C GLN A 63 -2.58 -2.59 -10.38
N ILE A 64 -1.70 -3.46 -9.89
CA ILE A 64 -2.12 -4.63 -9.11
C ILE A 64 -1.93 -4.32 -7.64
N ASN A 65 -2.93 -4.70 -6.83
CA ASN A 65 -2.89 -4.65 -5.37
C ASN A 65 -2.86 -6.06 -4.81
N THR A 66 -1.92 -6.36 -3.91
CA THR A 66 -1.87 -7.65 -3.21
C THR A 66 -1.90 -7.40 -1.71
N CYS A 67 -2.91 -7.94 -1.03
CA CYS A 67 -2.93 -7.97 0.43
C CYS A 67 -2.09 -9.15 0.91
N LEU A 68 -0.94 -8.86 1.54
CA LEU A 68 -0.03 -9.88 2.02
C LEU A 68 -0.26 -10.15 3.51
N ALA A 69 -0.49 -11.43 3.82
CA ALA A 69 -0.80 -11.95 5.14
C ALA A 69 -0.18 -13.35 5.32
N ALA A 70 -0.22 -13.89 6.53
CA ALA A 70 0.24 -15.27 6.78
C ALA A 70 -0.45 -16.28 5.84
N TRP A 71 -1.69 -16.04 5.49
CA TRP A 71 -2.51 -16.90 4.63
C TRP A 71 -1.90 -17.14 3.25
N ASN A 72 -1.35 -16.14 2.59
CA ASN A 72 -0.81 -16.24 1.23
C ASN A 72 0.70 -16.06 1.14
N PHE A 73 1.39 -16.00 2.27
CA PHE A 73 2.84 -15.83 2.29
C PHE A 73 3.58 -16.95 1.54
N ALA A 74 3.15 -18.20 1.72
CA ALA A 74 3.75 -19.36 1.05
C ALA A 74 3.56 -19.35 -0.49
N ASP A 75 2.55 -18.63 -0.97
CA ASP A 75 2.27 -18.50 -2.41
C ASP A 75 2.88 -17.25 -3.05
N TYR A 76 3.67 -16.47 -2.28
CA TYR A 76 4.26 -15.22 -2.77
C TYR A 76 4.97 -15.39 -4.13
N ASP A 77 5.82 -16.39 -4.28
CA ASP A 77 6.61 -16.59 -5.50
C ASP A 77 5.73 -16.93 -6.72
N LYS A 78 4.62 -17.63 -6.51
CA LYS A 78 3.64 -17.92 -7.56
C LYS A 78 2.83 -16.66 -7.93
N ILE A 79 2.46 -15.86 -6.93
CA ILE A 79 1.78 -14.56 -7.15
C ILE A 79 2.73 -13.63 -7.91
N GLU A 80 4.01 -13.57 -7.52
CA GLU A 80 5.02 -12.78 -8.23
C GLU A 80 5.15 -13.21 -9.69
N ALA A 81 5.26 -14.51 -9.96
CA ALA A 81 5.36 -15.03 -11.32
C ALA A 81 4.13 -14.65 -12.18
N LEU A 82 2.92 -14.74 -11.60
CA LEU A 82 1.68 -14.30 -12.26
C LEU A 82 1.71 -12.81 -12.56
N VAL A 83 1.99 -11.97 -11.55
CA VAL A 83 1.93 -10.52 -11.71
C VAL A 83 2.98 -9.99 -12.67
N ARG A 84 4.18 -10.58 -12.69
CA ARG A 84 5.24 -10.26 -13.67
C ARG A 84 4.85 -10.59 -15.11
N SER A 85 3.92 -11.52 -15.33
CA SER A 85 3.40 -11.83 -16.66
C SER A 85 2.36 -10.82 -17.17
N LEU A 86 1.88 -9.91 -16.33
CA LEU A 86 0.85 -8.93 -16.65
C LEU A 86 1.47 -7.60 -17.08
N PRO A 87 0.82 -6.84 -17.95
CA PRO A 87 1.30 -5.53 -18.45
C PRO A 87 1.03 -4.41 -17.44
N ILE A 88 1.66 -4.46 -16.28
CA ILE A 88 1.40 -3.55 -15.17
C ILE A 88 2.36 -2.37 -15.12
N THR A 89 1.88 -1.24 -14.56
CA THR A 89 2.68 -0.05 -14.25
C THR A 89 3.04 -0.01 -12.76
N PHE A 90 2.18 -0.55 -11.91
CA PHE A 90 2.37 -0.56 -10.45
C PHE A 90 1.99 -1.90 -9.86
N TRP A 91 2.77 -2.34 -8.86
CA TRP A 91 2.39 -3.39 -7.94
C TRP A 91 2.42 -2.86 -6.51
N GLU A 92 1.26 -2.78 -5.85
CA GLU A 92 1.13 -2.27 -4.49
C GLU A 92 0.84 -3.40 -3.51
N PHE A 93 1.71 -3.54 -2.51
CA PHE A 93 1.58 -4.50 -1.44
C PHE A 93 0.93 -3.86 -0.22
N PHE A 94 -0.18 -4.40 0.21
CA PHE A 94 -0.87 -4.05 1.44
C PHE A 94 -0.51 -5.07 2.51
N PHE A 95 0.32 -4.69 3.47
CA PHE A 95 0.59 -5.55 4.61
C PHE A 95 -0.59 -5.53 5.56
N LEU A 96 -1.18 -6.69 5.81
CA LEU A 96 -2.42 -6.84 6.56
C LEU A 96 -2.40 -6.09 7.88
N ILE A 97 -3.43 -5.29 8.12
CA ILE A 97 -3.79 -4.75 9.42
C ILE A 97 -4.92 -5.61 9.99
N PRO A 98 -4.81 -6.14 11.22
CA PRO A 98 -5.79 -7.05 11.78
C PRO A 98 -7.05 -6.30 12.25
N VAL A 99 -7.86 -5.83 11.27
CA VAL A 99 -9.15 -5.19 11.49
C VAL A 99 -10.25 -5.92 10.72
N GLY A 100 -11.47 -5.95 11.26
CA GLY A 100 -12.59 -6.63 10.65
C GLY A 100 -12.28 -8.11 10.34
N ARG A 101 -12.55 -8.58 9.12
CA ARG A 101 -12.23 -9.96 8.70
C ARG A 101 -10.73 -10.26 8.71
N GLY A 102 -9.89 -9.23 8.61
CA GLY A 102 -8.43 -9.38 8.65
C GLY A 102 -7.90 -9.99 9.95
N THR A 103 -8.65 -9.91 11.05
CA THR A 103 -8.28 -10.54 12.34
C THR A 103 -8.14 -12.06 12.25
N GLN A 104 -8.79 -12.69 11.26
CA GLN A 104 -8.80 -14.16 11.07
C GLN A 104 -7.69 -14.65 10.15
N LEU A 105 -7.02 -13.75 9.41
CA LEU A 105 -6.05 -14.12 8.37
C LEU A 105 -4.62 -14.27 8.89
N GLY A 106 -4.32 -13.77 10.07
CA GLY A 106 -2.98 -13.71 10.63
C GLY A 106 -2.06 -12.70 9.92
N GLY A 107 -1.31 -11.92 10.70
CA GLY A 107 -0.24 -11.06 10.20
C GLY A 107 1.00 -11.88 9.85
N LEU A 108 1.93 -11.26 9.12
CA LEU A 108 3.27 -11.83 8.94
C LEU A 108 4.07 -11.76 10.24
N GLU A 109 4.89 -12.77 10.47
CA GLU A 109 5.91 -12.75 11.51
C GLU A 109 7.06 -11.79 11.14
N PRO A 110 7.81 -11.25 12.11
CA PRO A 110 8.92 -10.34 11.84
C PRO A 110 9.94 -10.87 10.82
N SER A 111 10.28 -12.15 10.87
CA SER A 111 11.20 -12.81 9.92
C SER A 111 10.62 -12.86 8.50
N GLN A 112 9.31 -13.07 8.38
CA GLN A 112 8.62 -13.09 7.09
C GLN A 112 8.59 -11.69 6.45
N PHE A 113 8.46 -10.63 7.25
CA PHE A 113 8.62 -9.26 6.73
C PHE A 113 10.01 -9.05 6.12
N GLU A 114 11.08 -9.46 6.82
CA GLU A 114 12.45 -9.29 6.30
C GLU A 114 12.66 -10.10 5.00
N GLU A 115 12.12 -11.33 4.92
CA GLU A 115 12.17 -12.14 3.70
C GLU A 115 11.45 -11.47 2.53
N VAL A 116 10.22 -10.99 2.75
CA VAL A 116 9.45 -10.27 1.73
C VAL A 116 10.15 -8.98 1.32
N PHE A 117 10.71 -8.25 2.25
CA PHE A 117 11.43 -7.01 1.95
C PHE A 117 12.65 -7.26 1.07
N GLU A 118 13.37 -8.36 1.29
CA GLU A 118 14.47 -8.75 0.39
C GLU A 118 13.97 -9.02 -1.03
N LYS A 119 12.86 -9.75 -1.18
CA LYS A 119 12.22 -10.02 -2.47
C LYS A 119 11.75 -8.72 -3.14
N LEU A 120 11.02 -7.86 -2.42
CA LEU A 120 10.53 -6.57 -2.93
C LEU A 120 11.65 -5.60 -3.31
N TRP A 121 12.74 -5.59 -2.55
CA TRP A 121 13.92 -4.78 -2.86
C TRP A 121 14.56 -5.23 -4.16
N LYS A 122 14.72 -6.54 -4.39
CA LYS A 122 15.24 -7.09 -5.66
C LYS A 122 14.27 -6.76 -6.81
N LEU A 123 12.98 -7.04 -6.63
CA LEU A 123 11.94 -6.80 -7.61
C LEU A 123 11.92 -5.34 -8.08
N SER A 124 11.99 -4.38 -7.15
CA SER A 124 11.99 -2.95 -7.44
C SER A 124 13.19 -2.47 -8.28
N ARG A 125 14.26 -3.29 -8.37
CA ARG A 125 15.46 -2.99 -9.15
C ARG A 125 15.52 -3.72 -10.48
N GLN A 126 14.77 -4.81 -10.61
CA GLN A 126 14.78 -5.69 -11.77
C GLN A 126 13.65 -5.38 -12.76
N GLU A 127 12.54 -4.86 -12.27
CA GLU A 127 11.33 -4.68 -13.06
C GLU A 127 11.10 -3.23 -13.48
N ASP A 128 10.39 -3.07 -14.59
CA ASP A 128 10.03 -1.76 -15.13
C ASP A 128 8.79 -1.14 -14.47
N PHE A 129 8.06 -1.90 -13.64
CA PHE A 129 6.92 -1.38 -12.88
C PHE A 129 7.33 -0.87 -11.50
N VAL A 130 6.49 0.01 -10.96
CA VAL A 130 6.70 0.60 -9.62
C VAL A 130 6.22 -0.35 -8.53
N VAL A 131 7.09 -0.71 -7.60
CA VAL A 131 6.72 -1.42 -6.36
C VAL A 131 6.33 -0.41 -5.29
N LYS A 132 5.10 -0.50 -4.76
CA LYS A 132 4.57 0.35 -3.68
C LYS A 132 4.21 -0.50 -2.47
N LEU A 133 4.35 0.09 -1.27
CA LEU A 133 4.00 -0.58 -0.03
C LEU A 133 3.07 0.29 0.80
N THR A 134 1.97 -0.31 1.25
CA THR A 134 1.05 0.26 2.22
C THR A 134 1.10 -0.56 3.51
N GLU A 135 1.19 0.10 4.66
CA GLU A 135 1.35 -0.49 6.01
C GLU A 135 2.64 -1.33 6.18
N GLY A 136 3.65 -1.06 5.32
CA GLY A 136 4.99 -1.63 5.36
C GLY A 136 6.08 -0.57 5.58
N GLN A 137 5.83 0.45 6.41
CA GLN A 137 6.72 1.62 6.59
C GLN A 137 8.16 1.25 6.94
N HIS A 138 8.38 0.15 7.64
CA HIS A 138 9.71 -0.34 8.03
C HIS A 138 10.54 -0.88 6.85
N PHE A 139 9.97 -1.03 5.66
CA PHE A 139 10.74 -1.24 4.43
C PHE A 139 11.74 -0.11 4.17
N ARG A 140 11.43 1.12 4.59
CA ARG A 140 12.35 2.27 4.47
C ARG A 140 13.65 2.02 5.24
N ARG A 141 13.54 1.50 6.47
CA ARG A 141 14.70 1.08 7.26
C ARG A 141 15.48 0.00 6.53
N PHE A 142 14.78 -1.02 6.01
CA PHE A 142 15.39 -2.13 5.27
C PHE A 142 16.21 -1.63 4.07
N VAL A 143 15.64 -0.78 3.22
CA VAL A 143 16.32 -0.19 2.06
C VAL A 143 17.57 0.59 2.47
N MET A 144 17.48 1.43 3.52
CA MET A 144 18.62 2.19 4.02
C MET A 144 19.77 1.29 4.49
N GLN A 145 19.45 0.23 5.22
CA GLN A 145 20.45 -0.72 5.68
C GLN A 145 21.13 -1.46 4.52
N LYS A 146 20.36 -1.86 3.50
CA LYS A 146 20.90 -2.49 2.26
C LYS A 146 21.83 -1.53 1.49
N GLU A 147 21.42 -0.29 1.32
CA GLU A 147 22.21 0.73 0.61
C GLU A 147 23.49 1.08 1.39
N ALA A 148 23.41 1.17 2.71
CA ALA A 148 24.58 1.40 3.54
C ALA A 148 25.59 0.22 3.44
N ALA A 149 25.10 -1.02 3.47
CA ALA A 149 25.92 -2.22 3.32
C ALA A 149 26.58 -2.32 1.92
N ALA A 150 25.93 -1.81 0.90
CA ALA A 150 26.45 -1.78 -0.47
C ALA A 150 27.45 -0.63 -0.72
N GLY A 151 27.78 0.20 0.27
CA GLY A 151 28.68 1.33 0.13
C GLY A 151 28.12 2.50 -0.71
N ALA A 152 26.81 2.50 -0.98
CA ALA A 152 26.15 3.57 -1.70
C ALA A 152 26.16 4.86 -0.87
N GLY A 153 26.67 5.95 -1.43
CA GLY A 153 26.79 7.24 -0.74
C GLY A 153 25.44 7.87 -0.36
N ALA A 154 25.47 8.83 0.53
CA ALA A 154 24.28 9.50 1.12
C ALA A 154 23.28 10.07 0.09
N ALA A 155 23.71 10.42 -1.11
CA ALA A 155 22.88 10.95 -2.20
C ALA A 155 21.89 9.89 -2.78
N ALA A 156 22.24 8.58 -2.70
CA ALA A 156 21.37 7.49 -3.14
C ALA A 156 20.27 7.16 -2.10
N ARG A 157 20.39 7.70 -0.88
CA ARG A 157 19.51 7.35 0.25
C ARG A 157 18.14 7.99 0.21
N THR A 158 17.95 9.08 -0.54
CA THR A 158 16.69 9.85 -0.53
C THR A 158 15.78 9.55 -1.72
N GLU A 159 16.33 9.02 -2.80
CA GLU A 159 15.53 8.52 -3.89
C GLU A 159 15.32 7.03 -3.65
N HIS A 160 14.17 6.66 -3.11
CA HIS A 160 13.74 5.28 -3.10
C HIS A 160 14.01 4.70 -4.47
N ALA A 161 14.75 3.59 -4.53
CA ALA A 161 15.02 2.86 -5.77
C ALA A 161 13.73 2.32 -6.43
N VAL A 162 12.59 2.78 -5.93
CA VAL A 162 11.25 2.55 -6.42
C VAL A 162 11.08 3.40 -7.68
N ALA A 163 11.43 2.77 -8.82
CA ALA A 163 10.92 3.16 -10.12
C ALA A 163 11.45 4.44 -10.75
N ARG A 164 12.74 4.51 -11.00
CA ARG A 164 13.27 5.52 -11.93
C ARG A 164 12.74 5.38 -13.36
N SER A 165 12.54 4.15 -13.84
CA SER A 165 12.18 3.92 -15.24
C SER A 165 10.67 4.00 -15.49
N ALA A 166 9.84 3.35 -14.69
CA ALA A 166 8.41 3.28 -14.91
C ALA A 166 7.69 4.59 -14.55
N SER A 167 8.09 5.28 -13.46
CA SER A 167 7.52 6.58 -13.11
C SER A 167 7.86 7.67 -14.12
N LEU A 168 9.05 7.61 -14.71
CA LEU A 168 9.44 8.53 -15.80
C LEU A 168 8.65 8.26 -17.08
N ARG A 169 8.39 7.00 -17.43
CA ARG A 169 7.57 6.62 -18.61
C ARG A 169 6.10 6.99 -18.43
N ALA A 170 5.58 6.86 -17.21
CA ALA A 170 4.18 7.15 -16.90
C ALA A 170 3.91 8.64 -16.55
N GLY A 171 4.93 9.50 -16.54
CA GLY A 171 4.80 10.90 -16.12
C GLY A 171 4.44 11.09 -14.64
N ILE A 172 4.57 10.04 -13.83
CA ILE A 172 4.14 10.02 -12.43
C ILE A 172 5.20 10.67 -11.54
N ARG A 173 4.77 11.66 -10.77
CA ARG A 173 5.61 12.25 -9.73
C ARG A 173 5.43 11.47 -8.44
N LEU A 174 6.46 10.74 -8.03
CA LEU A 174 6.48 10.13 -6.71
C LEU A 174 6.67 11.21 -5.63
N PRO A 175 5.98 11.10 -4.48
CA PRO A 175 6.15 12.06 -3.40
C PRO A 175 7.59 11.99 -2.87
N LYS A 176 8.21 13.15 -2.68
CA LYS A 176 9.58 13.27 -2.13
C LYS A 176 9.66 12.80 -0.66
N ARG A 177 8.53 12.76 0.03
CA ARG A 177 8.42 12.37 1.44
C ARG A 177 7.55 11.12 1.53
N ALA A 178 7.95 10.22 2.39
CA ALA A 178 7.16 9.07 2.77
C ALA A 178 5.90 9.51 3.52
N VAL A 179 4.80 8.77 3.33
CA VAL A 179 3.51 9.05 3.97
C VAL A 179 3.21 8.02 5.05
N ASN A 180 2.58 8.48 6.13
CA ASN A 180 2.06 7.65 7.22
C ASN A 180 0.63 8.10 7.55
N ALA A 181 -0.10 7.33 8.35
CA ALA A 181 -1.43 7.72 8.83
C ALA A 181 -1.40 9.13 9.45
N GLY A 182 -2.17 10.07 8.91
CA GLY A 182 -2.20 11.47 9.34
C GLY A 182 -0.98 12.31 8.98
N ASP A 183 0.03 11.72 8.31
CA ASP A 183 1.22 12.42 7.83
C ASP A 183 1.41 12.20 6.32
N GLY A 184 1.05 13.20 5.54
CA GLY A 184 1.08 13.17 4.08
C GLY A 184 -0.24 12.75 3.44
N PHE A 185 -1.16 12.13 4.17
CA PHE A 185 -2.54 11.86 3.74
C PHE A 185 -3.50 11.80 4.93
N MET A 186 -4.79 11.82 4.64
CA MET A 186 -5.89 11.53 5.55
C MET A 186 -6.96 10.73 4.80
N PHE A 187 -7.92 10.20 5.52
CA PHE A 187 -9.03 9.42 4.99
C PHE A 187 -10.36 10.05 5.36
N ILE A 188 -11.31 10.03 4.44
CA ILE A 188 -12.69 10.44 4.68
C ILE A 188 -13.55 9.21 4.53
N ASP A 189 -14.25 8.84 5.60
CA ASP A 189 -15.14 7.69 5.59
C ASP A 189 -16.47 7.96 4.85
N HIS A 190 -17.27 6.92 4.68
CA HIS A 190 -18.55 6.99 3.96
C HIS A 190 -19.63 7.86 4.67
N LEU A 191 -19.44 8.22 5.93
CA LEU A 191 -20.28 9.13 6.71
C LEU A 191 -19.76 10.57 6.70
N GLY A 192 -18.60 10.79 6.07
CA GLY A 192 -17.92 12.08 6.02
C GLY A 192 -16.95 12.31 7.18
N GLY A 193 -16.70 11.30 8.01
CA GLY A 193 -15.73 11.37 9.12
C GLY A 193 -14.30 11.53 8.61
N ILE A 194 -13.56 12.49 9.18
CA ILE A 194 -12.15 12.75 8.84
C ILE A 194 -11.26 11.94 9.78
N CYS A 195 -10.53 10.97 9.23
CA CYS A 195 -9.67 10.05 9.95
C CYS A 195 -8.22 10.14 9.45
N PRO A 196 -7.22 9.74 10.27
CA PRO A 196 -5.82 9.68 9.81
C PRO A 196 -5.57 8.63 8.73
N SER A 197 -6.33 7.53 8.75
CA SER A 197 -6.22 6.41 7.81
C SER A 197 -7.52 5.61 7.79
N GLY A 198 -7.82 4.94 6.70
CA GLY A 198 -8.95 4.00 6.62
C GLY A 198 -8.81 2.77 7.53
N PHE A 199 -7.60 2.51 8.04
CA PHE A 199 -7.32 1.44 9.02
C PHE A 199 -7.14 1.95 10.44
N LEU A 200 -7.27 3.27 10.65
CA LEU A 200 -7.21 3.93 11.96
C LEU A 200 -8.45 4.83 12.10
N PRO A 201 -9.58 4.28 12.63
CA PRO A 201 -10.89 4.92 12.60
C PRO A 201 -11.06 5.97 13.72
N GLU A 202 -10.05 6.79 13.95
CA GLU A 202 -10.05 7.92 14.87
C GLU A 202 -10.68 9.14 14.19
N VAL A 203 -11.99 9.31 14.33
CA VAL A 203 -12.75 10.41 13.70
C VAL A 203 -12.45 11.72 14.42
N ARG A 204 -11.84 12.69 13.72
CA ARG A 204 -11.42 13.99 14.26
C ARG A 204 -12.30 15.16 13.82
N GLY A 205 -13.19 14.95 12.87
CA GLY A 205 -14.12 15.92 12.35
C GLY A 205 -14.99 15.33 11.26
N ASN A 206 -15.82 16.15 10.63
CA ASN A 206 -16.70 15.72 9.55
C ASN A 206 -16.72 16.76 8.42
N VAL A 207 -16.49 16.31 7.18
CA VAL A 207 -16.39 17.18 5.99
C VAL A 207 -17.63 18.01 5.71
N ARG A 208 -18.80 17.63 6.26
CA ARG A 208 -20.05 18.40 6.12
C ARG A 208 -20.15 19.57 7.10
N LYS A 209 -19.29 19.61 8.13
CA LYS A 209 -19.33 20.60 9.21
C LYS A 209 -18.00 21.33 9.38
N ASP A 210 -16.90 20.66 9.07
CA ASP A 210 -15.56 21.14 9.37
C ASP A 210 -14.76 21.43 8.09
N ARG A 211 -13.85 22.39 8.17
CA ARG A 211 -12.88 22.65 7.10
C ARG A 211 -11.79 21.58 7.15
N ILE A 212 -11.70 20.75 6.13
CA ILE A 212 -10.75 19.65 6.01
C ILE A 212 -9.32 20.12 6.30
N ALA A 213 -8.89 21.23 5.69
CA ALA A 213 -7.55 21.78 5.88
C ALA A 213 -7.28 22.13 7.35
N LYS A 214 -8.28 22.69 8.06
CA LYS A 214 -8.15 23.03 9.47
C LYS A 214 -7.94 21.78 10.32
N ILE A 215 -8.79 20.76 10.15
CA ILE A 215 -8.63 19.48 10.87
C ILE A 215 -7.25 18.89 10.59
N TYR A 216 -6.85 18.79 9.32
CA TYR A 216 -5.56 18.20 8.98
C TYR A 216 -4.36 18.97 9.55
N GLN A 217 -4.43 20.31 9.58
CA GLN A 217 -3.31 21.16 9.97
C GLN A 217 -3.23 21.46 11.46
N GLU A 218 -4.39 21.56 12.17
CA GLU A 218 -4.46 22.13 13.51
C GLU A 218 -4.94 21.13 14.59
N ASP A 219 -5.59 20.00 14.21
CA ASP A 219 -6.05 19.02 15.19
C ASP A 219 -4.86 18.38 15.93
N GLU A 220 -4.92 18.36 17.24
CA GLU A 220 -3.83 17.89 18.12
C GLU A 220 -3.43 16.43 17.83
N PHE A 221 -4.39 15.58 17.45
CA PHE A 221 -4.10 14.18 17.15
C PHE A 221 -3.29 14.06 15.85
N PHE A 222 -3.67 14.80 14.80
CA PHE A 222 -2.93 14.87 13.55
C PHE A 222 -1.53 15.48 13.74
N LEU A 223 -1.42 16.54 14.56
CA LEU A 223 -0.11 17.14 14.91
C LEU A 223 0.78 16.13 15.63
N LYS A 224 0.23 15.42 16.62
CA LYS A 224 0.97 14.41 17.37
C LYS A 224 1.40 13.22 16.50
N LEU A 225 0.60 12.81 15.49
CA LEU A 225 0.97 11.74 14.56
C LEU A 225 2.21 12.09 13.71
N ARG A 226 2.45 13.37 13.46
CA ARG A 226 3.62 13.88 12.71
C ARG A 226 4.86 14.06 13.57
N ASP A 227 4.70 14.03 14.88
CA ASP A 227 5.81 14.13 15.84
C ASP A 227 6.27 12.72 16.23
N HIS A 228 7.23 12.20 15.49
CA HIS A 228 7.76 10.85 15.72
C HIS A 228 8.53 10.71 17.04
N ASP A 229 8.85 11.81 17.72
CA ASP A 229 9.45 11.76 19.05
C ASP A 229 8.44 11.43 20.14
N LYS A 230 7.14 11.51 19.84
CA LYS A 230 6.05 11.05 20.72
C LYS A 230 5.81 9.55 20.67
N LEU A 231 6.47 8.81 19.77
CA LEU A 231 6.37 7.37 19.71
C LEU A 231 7.00 6.75 20.97
N ILE A 232 6.37 5.67 21.47
CA ILE A 232 6.82 4.91 22.64
C ILE A 232 7.09 3.45 22.28
N GLY A 233 7.51 2.63 23.23
CA GLY A 233 7.85 1.25 22.99
C GLY A 233 9.02 1.09 22.02
N ARG A 234 9.00 0.04 21.22
CA ARG A 234 10.06 -0.26 20.25
C ARG A 234 10.25 0.85 19.22
N CYS A 235 9.17 1.47 18.73
CA CYS A 235 9.26 2.58 17.79
C CYS A 235 9.88 3.82 18.42
N GLY A 236 9.59 4.13 19.69
CA GLY A 236 10.16 5.26 20.41
C GLY A 236 11.67 5.15 20.58
N ALA A 237 12.19 3.94 20.85
CA ALA A 237 13.61 3.65 20.99
C ALA A 237 14.35 3.45 19.65
N CYS A 238 13.63 3.39 18.52
CA CYS A 238 14.21 3.02 17.23
C CYS A 238 14.98 4.18 16.58
N GLU A 239 16.21 3.93 16.15
CA GLU A 239 17.04 4.90 15.42
C GLU A 239 16.42 5.35 14.08
N PHE A 240 15.56 4.53 13.48
CA PHE A 240 14.87 4.82 12.22
C PHE A 240 13.51 5.49 12.39
N LYS A 241 13.11 5.87 13.62
CA LYS A 241 11.76 6.39 13.92
C LYS A 241 11.37 7.58 13.05
N GLN A 242 12.30 8.50 12.77
CA GLN A 242 12.04 9.70 11.98
C GLN A 242 11.75 9.40 10.50
N ILE A 243 12.32 8.33 9.96
CA ILE A 243 12.15 7.93 8.55
C ILE A 243 10.98 6.96 8.42
N CYS A 244 10.87 6.02 9.34
CA CYS A 244 9.86 4.98 9.32
C CYS A 244 8.49 5.49 9.79
N GLY A 245 8.42 6.13 10.96
CA GLY A 245 7.17 6.54 11.62
C GLY A 245 6.28 5.38 12.07
N GLY A 246 6.59 4.15 11.67
CA GLY A 246 5.85 2.93 11.94
C GLY A 246 4.42 2.91 11.35
N SER A 247 3.77 1.75 11.39
CA SER A 247 2.34 1.63 11.07
C SER A 247 1.51 1.96 12.31
N ARG A 248 0.94 3.16 12.34
CA ARG A 248 0.09 3.60 13.47
C ARG A 248 -1.22 2.82 13.53
N ALA A 249 -1.75 2.43 12.37
CA ALA A 249 -2.92 1.58 12.29
C ALA A 249 -2.65 0.17 12.86
N ARG A 250 -1.49 -0.44 12.56
CA ARG A 250 -1.12 -1.74 13.14
C ARG A 250 -0.87 -1.64 14.64
N ALA A 251 -0.17 -0.58 15.09
CA ALA A 251 0.03 -0.32 16.51
C ALA A 251 -1.32 -0.29 17.23
N TYR A 252 -2.26 0.51 16.76
CA TYR A 252 -3.60 0.61 17.33
C TYR A 252 -4.36 -0.73 17.31
N ALA A 253 -4.35 -1.43 16.17
CA ALA A 253 -5.07 -2.69 16.03
C ALA A 253 -4.57 -3.81 16.97
N ILE A 254 -3.27 -3.77 17.33
CA ILE A 254 -2.65 -4.81 18.19
C ILE A 254 -2.69 -4.41 19.66
N THR A 255 -2.43 -3.15 19.98
CA THR A 255 -2.22 -2.69 21.38
C THR A 255 -3.36 -1.81 21.91
N GLY A 256 -4.24 -1.31 21.04
CA GLY A 256 -5.21 -0.27 21.37
C GLY A 256 -4.59 1.14 21.51
N ASN A 257 -3.27 1.26 21.30
CA ASN A 257 -2.54 2.51 21.45
C ASN A 257 -1.79 2.87 20.16
N VAL A 258 -2.12 4.01 19.56
CA VAL A 258 -1.50 4.47 18.30
C VAL A 258 0.00 4.77 18.43
N TRP A 259 0.48 5.04 19.63
CA TRP A 259 1.85 5.49 19.90
C TRP A 259 2.80 4.35 20.23
N GLU A 260 2.27 3.20 20.62
CA GLU A 260 3.01 2.05 21.15
C GLU A 260 3.17 0.94 20.11
N THR A 261 4.38 0.36 20.06
CA THR A 261 4.69 -0.85 19.30
C THR A 261 5.76 -1.68 19.99
#